data_4060638b4a04779b65773f3cf5063b9e
#
_entry.id   4060638b4a04779b65773f3cf5063b9e
#
_cell.length_a   1.000
_cell.length_b   1.000
_cell.length_c   1.000
_cell.angle_alpha   90.00
_cell.angle_beta   90.00
_cell.angle_gamma   90.00
#
_symmetry.space_group_name_H-M   'P 1'
#
loop_
_entity.id
_entity.type
_entity.pdbx_description
1 polymer ?
#
loop_
_entity_poly.entity_id
_entity_poly.type
_entity_poly.pdbx_seq_one_letter_code
_entity_poly.pdbx_strand_id
1 'polypeptide(L)'
;MKELERLTLKCVLERSAVLYAAKTCVSWVDGKPIRYNEFYEQVKEVQLFMQEEGIGKGDKVAILSENSPNWGITYFAITTLGAVAVPILPDFRNNEVHHILRHSGSKAIFISQKQFPKIEELESDLIKHRILIDDFTIIPPETTIAKLKSTISKTTRPLAKLTDSALKFTGLRSSDIKEEDIACILYTSGTTGNSKGVVLTHKNLIFDSLEVLTIQNIVEADRFVSLLPLPHTYECTLGLIMPIMQGAAIHYLKKLPTPSVLLPALQKIKPTVMLTVPLIMEKIFKNKIHPTLTANPISKAFYSFPPTRKLLHYIAGKKLYKSFGGKLHFYGIGGALLSPDVERFLRDSKFPYAIGYGLTETSPLIAGSNPTLTKYRSTGTILSKIKVRIYDADSKTGEGEIQVIGDIVMKEYYKDPERTKEVFTDDGWFKTGDLGILKNGYLYIKGRLKNVIIGASGENIYPEDIESVINQHQDVLESIVYEAEGKIVARVHLNYELIDKEHKAKRTNEKKMREFIGNLLQEIRRGVNSQVSTFSSIKRIIEQREPFVKTPTKKIKRYLYTE
;
A
#
# COMPACT_ATOMS: atom_id res chain seq x y z
N MET A 1 24.59 14.41 -6.68
CA MET A 1 24.46 13.28 -5.73
C MET A 1 25.75 12.47 -5.79
N LYS A 2 26.40 12.14 -4.64
CA LYS A 2 27.44 11.10 -4.69
C LYS A 2 26.73 9.81 -5.11
N GLU A 3 27.16 9.20 -6.19
CA GLU A 3 26.61 7.94 -6.69
C GLU A 3 26.75 6.84 -5.63
N LEU A 4 25.81 5.91 -5.59
CA LEU A 4 25.95 4.70 -4.80
C LEU A 4 26.98 3.79 -5.49
N GLU A 5 27.93 3.27 -4.74
CA GLU A 5 28.95 2.34 -5.27
C GLU A 5 28.29 1.05 -5.79
N ARG A 6 27.23 0.61 -5.12
CA ARG A 6 26.41 -0.57 -5.47
C ARG A 6 24.95 -0.31 -5.11
N LEU A 7 24.04 -0.90 -5.85
CA LEU A 7 22.59 -0.82 -5.60
C LEU A 7 22.19 -1.77 -4.46
N THR A 8 22.74 -1.55 -3.26
CA THR A 8 22.43 -2.34 -2.07
C THR A 8 21.92 -1.47 -0.93
N LEU A 9 21.03 -2.02 -0.11
CA LEU A 9 20.54 -1.34 1.10
C LEU A 9 21.66 -1.00 2.09
N LYS A 10 22.75 -1.79 2.09
CA LYS A 10 23.94 -1.51 2.89
C LYS A 10 24.62 -0.20 2.44
N CYS A 11 24.87 -0.04 1.16
CA CYS A 11 25.44 1.21 0.61
C CYS A 11 24.55 2.42 0.87
N VAL A 12 23.20 2.25 0.77
CA VAL A 12 22.25 3.31 1.12
C VAL A 12 22.39 3.71 2.58
N LEU A 13 22.36 2.74 3.51
CA LEU A 13 22.45 3.00 4.94
C LEU A 13 23.76 3.69 5.33
N GLU A 14 24.90 3.13 4.92
CA GLU A 14 26.24 3.64 5.25
C GLU A 14 26.45 5.05 4.70
N ARG A 15 26.09 5.27 3.43
CA ARG A 15 26.17 6.60 2.81
C ARG A 15 25.27 7.61 3.53
N SER A 16 24.04 7.26 3.85
CA SER A 16 23.09 8.17 4.47
C SER A 16 23.47 8.53 5.91
N ALA A 17 24.02 7.56 6.66
CA ALA A 17 24.55 7.79 8.00
C ALA A 17 25.70 8.83 8.02
N VAL A 18 26.53 8.85 6.98
CA VAL A 18 27.62 9.82 6.85
C VAL A 18 27.11 11.18 6.37
N LEU A 19 26.32 11.20 5.29
CA LEU A 19 25.90 12.47 4.66
C LEU A 19 24.91 13.26 5.51
N TYR A 20 24.05 12.57 6.24
CA TYR A 20 22.93 13.16 6.97
C TYR A 20 23.00 12.93 8.49
N ALA A 21 24.18 12.59 9.02
CA ALA A 21 24.43 12.13 10.38
C ALA A 21 23.57 12.81 11.47
N ALA A 22 23.55 14.14 11.48
CA ALA A 22 22.86 14.94 12.51
C ALA A 22 21.37 15.20 12.21
N LYS A 23 20.86 14.81 11.01
CA LYS A 23 19.45 15.02 10.64
C LYS A 23 18.54 13.97 11.25
N THR A 24 17.27 14.33 11.42
CA THR A 24 16.23 13.37 11.82
C THR A 24 16.04 12.35 10.71
N CYS A 25 16.17 11.07 11.03
CA CYS A 25 15.86 9.95 10.15
C CYS A 25 14.40 9.49 10.36
N VAL A 26 14.10 9.03 11.56
CA VAL A 26 12.77 8.51 11.92
C VAL A 26 12.31 9.05 13.27
N SER A 27 11.00 9.17 13.47
CA SER A 27 10.44 9.52 14.79
C SER A 27 8.98 9.09 14.92
N TRP A 28 8.51 8.94 16.14
CA TRP A 28 7.08 9.07 16.41
C TRP A 28 6.67 10.55 16.29
N VAL A 29 5.42 10.83 15.88
CA VAL A 29 4.88 12.20 15.79
C VAL A 29 5.06 12.98 17.10
N ASP A 30 4.90 12.29 18.25
CA ASP A 30 5.04 12.87 19.60
C ASP A 30 6.26 12.30 20.34
N GLY A 31 7.23 11.73 19.63
CA GLY A 31 8.42 11.11 20.20
C GLY A 31 9.70 11.92 20.01
N LYS A 32 10.76 11.45 20.69
CA LYS A 32 12.12 11.93 20.44
C LYS A 32 12.55 11.46 19.04
N PRO A 33 13.09 12.35 18.19
CA PRO A 33 13.61 11.94 16.90
C PRO A 33 14.87 11.08 17.06
N ILE A 34 15.01 10.10 16.18
CA ILE A 34 16.23 9.30 15.98
C ILE A 34 16.95 9.90 14.77
N ARG A 35 18.20 10.28 14.94
CA ARG A 35 19.04 10.85 13.88
C ARG A 35 19.60 9.74 12.99
N TYR A 36 20.14 10.10 11.81
CA TYR A 36 20.72 9.13 10.87
C TYR A 36 21.89 8.34 11.45
N ASN A 37 22.79 8.99 12.20
CA ASN A 37 23.87 8.31 12.91
C ASN A 37 23.33 7.38 14.02
N GLU A 38 22.35 7.82 14.81
CA GLU A 38 21.71 7.00 15.86
C GLU A 38 20.95 5.82 15.26
N PHE A 39 20.29 6.02 14.12
CA PHE A 39 19.62 4.95 13.36
C PHE A 39 20.62 3.90 12.88
N TYR A 40 21.75 4.33 12.34
CA TYR A 40 22.83 3.43 11.91
C TYR A 40 23.38 2.61 13.07
N GLU A 41 23.67 3.23 14.22
CA GLU A 41 24.17 2.52 15.40
C GLU A 41 23.15 1.47 15.90
N GLN A 42 21.86 1.84 16.00
CA GLN A 42 20.81 0.88 16.39
C GLN A 42 20.67 -0.28 15.39
N VAL A 43 20.83 -0.02 14.10
CA VAL A 43 20.89 -1.08 13.09
C VAL A 43 22.05 -2.02 13.35
N LYS A 44 23.24 -1.50 13.68
CA LYS A 44 24.42 -2.31 14.01
C LYS A 44 24.24 -3.15 15.28
N GLU A 45 23.60 -2.60 16.31
CA GLU A 45 23.28 -3.32 17.54
C GLU A 45 22.37 -4.53 17.26
N VAL A 46 21.32 -4.35 16.44
CA VAL A 46 20.44 -5.45 16.05
C VAL A 46 21.16 -6.48 15.19
N GLN A 47 22.11 -6.06 14.33
CA GLN A 47 22.94 -6.98 13.54
C GLN A 47 23.84 -7.86 14.42
N LEU A 48 24.51 -7.26 15.41
CA LEU A 48 25.36 -8.00 16.37
C LEU A 48 24.54 -9.07 17.09
N PHE A 49 23.39 -8.67 17.63
CA PHE A 49 22.47 -9.60 18.26
C PHE A 49 22.11 -10.77 17.32
N MET A 50 21.73 -10.49 16.06
CA MET A 50 21.38 -11.57 15.12
C MET A 50 22.56 -12.49 14.82
N GLN A 51 23.79 -11.97 14.72
CA GLN A 51 24.99 -12.78 14.52
C GLN A 51 25.32 -13.67 15.74
N GLU A 52 25.16 -13.17 16.96
CA GLU A 52 25.32 -13.93 18.20
C GLU A 52 24.33 -15.09 18.26
N GLU A 53 23.10 -14.88 17.78
CA GLU A 53 22.06 -15.89 17.69
C GLU A 53 22.18 -16.81 16.46
N GLY A 54 23.30 -16.73 15.73
CA GLY A 54 23.59 -17.58 14.58
C GLY A 54 22.77 -17.29 13.33
N ILE A 55 22.24 -16.07 13.21
CA ILE A 55 21.55 -15.58 12.02
C ILE A 55 22.56 -14.89 11.12
N GLY A 56 22.61 -15.26 9.86
CA GLY A 56 23.57 -14.76 8.90
C GLY A 56 23.00 -14.59 7.49
N LYS A 57 23.92 -14.46 6.52
CA LYS A 57 23.57 -14.27 5.11
C LYS A 57 22.66 -15.39 4.59
N GLY A 58 21.55 -15.03 3.95
CA GLY A 58 20.58 -15.95 3.36
C GLY A 58 19.53 -16.50 4.32
N ASP A 59 19.69 -16.32 5.64
CA ASP A 59 18.67 -16.71 6.62
C ASP A 59 17.45 -15.79 6.52
N LYS A 60 16.25 -16.33 6.69
CA LYS A 60 14.99 -15.57 6.64
C LYS A 60 14.63 -15.12 8.05
N VAL A 61 14.26 -13.84 8.16
CA VAL A 61 13.84 -13.22 9.42
C VAL A 61 12.52 -12.49 9.19
N ALA A 62 11.48 -12.90 9.92
CA ALA A 62 10.16 -12.32 9.80
C ALA A 62 10.03 -11.01 10.60
N ILE A 63 9.21 -10.09 10.09
CA ILE A 63 8.80 -8.87 10.79
C ILE A 63 7.28 -8.81 10.78
N LEU A 64 6.66 -8.87 11.96
CA LEU A 64 5.20 -8.79 12.15
C LEU A 64 4.87 -7.68 13.15
N SER A 65 4.69 -6.47 12.65
CA SER A 65 4.45 -5.28 13.47
C SER A 65 3.76 -4.17 12.69
N GLU A 66 3.12 -3.26 13.41
CA GLU A 66 2.70 -1.98 12.90
C GLU A 66 3.92 -1.11 12.54
N ASN A 67 3.66 -0.05 11.76
CA ASN A 67 4.69 0.93 11.42
C ASN A 67 5.29 1.58 12.67
N SER A 68 6.61 1.59 12.76
CA SER A 68 7.36 2.18 13.88
C SER A 68 8.80 2.51 13.45
N PRO A 69 9.52 3.37 14.19
CA PRO A 69 10.97 3.53 14.01
C PRO A 69 11.72 2.19 14.05
N ASN A 70 11.37 1.32 15.01
CA ASN A 70 12.03 0.03 15.20
C ASN A 70 11.79 -0.94 14.02
N TRP A 71 10.66 -0.78 13.30
CA TRP A 71 10.42 -1.56 12.08
C TRP A 71 11.49 -1.26 11.02
N GLY A 72 11.78 0.03 10.79
CA GLY A 72 12.82 0.44 9.84
C GLY A 72 14.22 -0.02 10.28
N ILE A 73 14.55 0.12 11.57
CA ILE A 73 15.81 -0.36 12.16
C ILE A 73 15.96 -1.86 11.92
N THR A 74 14.93 -2.65 12.23
CA THR A 74 14.91 -4.10 12.05
C THR A 74 15.08 -4.49 10.58
N TYR A 75 14.33 -3.85 9.68
CA TYR A 75 14.40 -4.13 8.24
C TYR A 75 15.80 -3.89 7.67
N PHE A 76 16.40 -2.75 8.02
CA PHE A 76 17.77 -2.45 7.60
C PHE A 76 18.79 -3.40 8.28
N ALA A 77 18.60 -3.76 9.56
CA ALA A 77 19.49 -4.70 10.24
C ALA A 77 19.51 -6.07 9.53
N ILE A 78 18.36 -6.61 9.21
CA ILE A 78 18.23 -7.89 8.49
C ILE A 78 18.90 -7.81 7.12
N THR A 79 18.48 -6.85 6.31
CA THR A 79 18.90 -6.77 4.91
C THR A 79 20.37 -6.38 4.75
N THR A 80 20.89 -5.53 5.63
CA THR A 80 22.30 -5.10 5.59
C THR A 80 23.25 -6.07 6.31
N LEU A 81 22.74 -7.07 6.99
CA LEU A 81 23.46 -8.27 7.41
C LEU A 81 23.62 -9.29 6.27
N GLY A 82 22.80 -9.17 5.22
CA GLY A 82 22.68 -10.13 4.12
C GLY A 82 21.65 -11.23 4.40
N ALA A 83 20.93 -11.16 5.51
CA ALA A 83 19.74 -11.97 5.76
C ALA A 83 18.56 -11.46 4.92
N VAL A 84 17.54 -12.29 4.77
CA VAL A 84 16.36 -12.00 3.95
C VAL A 84 15.21 -11.58 4.85
N ALA A 85 14.71 -10.36 4.68
CA ALA A 85 13.54 -9.91 5.40
C ALA A 85 12.26 -10.59 4.88
N VAL A 86 11.38 -11.00 5.80
CA VAL A 86 10.05 -11.51 5.50
C VAL A 86 9.01 -10.62 6.20
N PRO A 87 8.71 -9.44 5.64
CA PRO A 87 7.69 -8.54 6.17
C PRO A 87 6.30 -9.15 6.06
N ILE A 88 5.58 -9.21 7.17
CA ILE A 88 4.23 -9.78 7.26
C ILE A 88 3.24 -8.67 7.59
N LEU A 89 2.18 -8.54 6.79
CA LEU A 89 1.13 -7.56 7.03
C LEU A 89 0.40 -7.84 8.36
N PRO A 90 0.26 -6.84 9.25
CA PRO A 90 -0.48 -6.98 10.50
C PRO A 90 -1.96 -7.39 10.33
N ASP A 91 -2.53 -7.18 9.15
CA ASP A 91 -3.91 -7.53 8.83
C ASP A 91 -4.09 -9.00 8.41
N PHE A 92 -3.02 -9.78 8.24
CA PHE A 92 -3.13 -11.23 8.00
C PHE A 92 -3.71 -11.95 9.22
N ARG A 93 -4.53 -12.98 8.98
CA ARG A 93 -5.08 -13.85 10.02
C ARG A 93 -4.02 -14.83 10.55
N ASN A 94 -4.27 -15.46 11.70
CA ASN A 94 -3.33 -16.39 12.33
C ASN A 94 -2.87 -17.49 11.35
N ASN A 95 -3.81 -18.12 10.65
CA ASN A 95 -3.49 -19.19 9.69
C ASN A 95 -2.62 -18.70 8.51
N GLU A 96 -2.83 -17.47 8.04
CA GLU A 96 -2.01 -16.87 6.99
C GLU A 96 -0.60 -16.56 7.51
N VAL A 97 -0.49 -16.02 8.74
CA VAL A 97 0.81 -15.79 9.41
C VAL A 97 1.57 -17.11 9.60
N HIS A 98 0.90 -18.15 10.12
CA HIS A 98 1.50 -19.47 10.31
C HIS A 98 1.96 -20.07 8.97
N HIS A 99 1.15 -19.95 7.91
CA HIS A 99 1.54 -20.39 6.57
C HIS A 99 2.81 -19.67 6.09
N ILE A 100 2.87 -18.34 6.21
CA ILE A 100 4.04 -17.55 5.79
C ILE A 100 5.29 -17.97 6.55
N LEU A 101 5.22 -18.13 7.86
CA LEU A 101 6.35 -18.52 8.70
C LEU A 101 6.87 -19.91 8.32
N ARG A 102 5.98 -20.89 8.12
CA ARG A 102 6.36 -22.25 7.66
C ARG A 102 6.94 -22.23 6.25
N HIS A 103 6.26 -21.58 5.31
CA HIS A 103 6.67 -21.55 3.91
C HIS A 103 8.00 -20.82 3.71
N SER A 104 8.20 -19.67 4.38
CA SER A 104 9.47 -18.94 4.31
C SER A 104 10.62 -19.69 4.99
N GLY A 105 10.33 -20.47 6.02
CA GLY A 105 11.35 -21.09 6.88
C GLY A 105 12.12 -20.03 7.67
N SER A 106 11.40 -19.03 8.21
CA SER A 106 12.01 -17.96 9.00
C SER A 106 12.62 -18.52 10.29
N LYS A 107 13.90 -18.23 10.56
CA LYS A 107 14.61 -18.63 11.78
C LYS A 107 14.23 -17.80 13.00
N ALA A 108 13.92 -16.52 12.77
CA ALA A 108 13.56 -15.56 13.80
C ALA A 108 12.36 -14.72 13.37
N ILE A 109 11.69 -14.15 14.36
CA ILE A 109 10.61 -13.17 14.16
C ILE A 109 10.80 -11.98 15.10
N PHE A 110 10.76 -10.78 14.53
CA PHE A 110 10.54 -9.53 15.25
C PHE A 110 9.05 -9.22 15.23
N ILE A 111 8.43 -9.16 16.41
CA ILE A 111 6.98 -9.07 16.54
C ILE A 111 6.59 -7.98 17.54
N SER A 112 5.54 -7.19 17.24
CA SER A 112 5.00 -6.25 18.21
C SER A 112 4.17 -6.97 19.28
N GLN A 113 4.12 -6.37 20.48
CA GLN A 113 3.25 -6.87 21.55
C GLN A 113 1.81 -7.07 21.10
N LYS A 114 1.31 -6.18 20.25
CA LYS A 114 -0.05 -6.25 19.72
C LYS A 114 -0.29 -7.43 18.77
N GLN A 115 0.72 -7.84 18.02
CA GLN A 115 0.61 -8.96 17.06
C GLN A 115 0.99 -10.32 17.67
N PHE A 116 1.58 -10.33 18.86
CA PHE A 116 2.03 -11.55 19.53
C PHE A 116 0.95 -12.64 19.63
N PRO A 117 -0.35 -12.35 19.86
CA PRO A 117 -1.42 -13.35 19.85
C PRO A 117 -1.45 -14.22 18.59
N LYS A 118 -0.95 -13.73 17.48
CA LYS A 118 -0.98 -14.45 16.20
C LYS A 118 0.01 -15.60 16.10
N ILE A 119 1.00 -15.64 16.99
CA ILE A 119 2.01 -16.69 17.02
C ILE A 119 1.98 -17.52 18.31
N GLU A 120 1.05 -17.25 19.22
CA GLU A 120 0.99 -17.95 20.51
C GLU A 120 0.76 -19.46 20.35
N GLU A 121 -0.08 -19.85 19.38
CA GLU A 121 -0.40 -21.25 19.07
C GLU A 121 0.59 -21.88 18.06
N LEU A 122 1.65 -21.16 17.71
CA LEU A 122 2.64 -21.67 16.77
C LEU A 122 3.54 -22.70 17.47
N GLU A 123 3.80 -23.81 16.81
CA GLU A 123 4.74 -24.84 17.30
C GLU A 123 6.07 -24.21 17.71
N SER A 124 6.57 -24.56 18.90
CA SER A 124 7.76 -23.94 19.51
C SER A 124 8.99 -24.01 18.63
N ASP A 125 9.13 -25.10 17.87
CA ASP A 125 10.33 -25.41 17.08
C ASP A 125 10.37 -24.71 15.73
N LEU A 126 9.24 -24.13 15.28
CA LEU A 126 9.18 -23.46 13.97
C LEU A 126 10.01 -22.17 13.94
N ILE A 127 9.99 -21.39 15.02
CA ILE A 127 10.71 -20.13 15.15
C ILE A 127 11.64 -20.19 16.34
N LYS A 128 12.93 -20.26 16.08
CA LYS A 128 13.97 -20.39 17.10
C LYS A 128 14.10 -19.16 17.99
N HIS A 129 14.00 -17.96 17.40
CA HIS A 129 14.18 -16.70 18.11
C HIS A 129 12.95 -15.81 17.94
N ARG A 130 12.34 -15.43 19.06
CA ARG A 130 11.19 -14.50 19.12
C ARG A 130 11.65 -13.22 19.81
N ILE A 131 11.55 -12.08 19.13
CA ILE A 131 12.04 -10.80 19.60
C ILE A 131 10.88 -9.79 19.59
N LEU A 132 10.65 -9.12 20.72
CA LEU A 132 9.70 -8.03 20.80
C LEU A 132 10.29 -6.80 20.09
N ILE A 133 9.66 -6.35 18.99
CA ILE A 133 10.18 -5.23 18.21
C ILE A 133 10.06 -3.89 18.94
N ASP A 134 9.17 -3.82 19.94
CA ASP A 134 8.90 -2.60 20.68
C ASP A 134 10.13 -2.11 21.46
N ASP A 135 10.94 -3.02 22.00
CA ASP A 135 12.12 -2.73 22.82
C ASP A 135 13.29 -3.70 22.58
N PHE A 136 13.18 -4.57 21.59
CA PHE A 136 14.14 -5.63 21.24
C PHE A 136 14.38 -6.67 22.36
N THR A 137 13.40 -6.90 23.23
CA THR A 137 13.48 -7.95 24.26
C THR A 137 13.30 -9.33 23.63
N ILE A 138 14.15 -10.29 24.06
CA ILE A 138 14.01 -11.69 23.65
C ILE A 138 12.84 -12.33 24.42
N ILE A 139 11.94 -12.96 23.69
CA ILE A 139 10.77 -13.65 24.24
C ILE A 139 11.07 -15.15 24.30
N PRO A 140 11.09 -15.79 25.50
CA PRO A 140 11.22 -17.23 25.61
C PRO A 140 10.13 -17.97 24.81
N PRO A 141 10.44 -19.13 24.19
CA PRO A 141 9.48 -19.87 23.35
C PRO A 141 8.18 -20.24 24.06
N GLU A 142 8.22 -20.49 25.37
CA GLU A 142 7.07 -20.89 26.19
C GLU A 142 6.23 -19.72 26.70
N THR A 143 6.52 -18.50 26.24
CA THR A 143 5.79 -17.30 26.70
C THR A 143 4.40 -17.26 26.12
N THR A 144 3.38 -17.19 26.99
CA THR A 144 1.99 -16.93 26.64
C THR A 144 1.65 -15.44 26.76
N ILE A 145 0.55 -15.00 26.16
CA ILE A 145 0.06 -13.60 26.27
C ILE A 145 -0.07 -13.17 27.74
N ALA A 146 -0.59 -14.05 28.60
CA ALA A 146 -0.77 -13.78 30.02
C ALA A 146 0.57 -13.52 30.74
N LYS A 147 1.63 -14.22 30.33
CA LYS A 147 3.00 -14.08 30.87
C LYS A 147 3.78 -12.94 30.21
N LEU A 148 3.43 -12.53 28.98
CA LEU A 148 4.20 -11.54 28.23
C LEU A 148 4.36 -10.22 29.01
N LYS A 149 3.30 -9.70 29.60
CA LYS A 149 3.34 -8.46 30.42
C LYS A 149 4.24 -8.61 31.64
N SER A 150 4.27 -9.77 32.29
CA SER A 150 5.12 -10.03 33.46
C SER A 150 6.57 -10.30 33.05
N THR A 151 6.80 -10.89 31.90
CA THR A 151 8.13 -11.16 31.33
C THR A 151 8.81 -9.86 30.92
N ILE A 152 8.12 -8.94 30.25
CA ILE A 152 8.62 -7.60 29.91
C ILE A 152 9.08 -6.84 31.16
N SER A 153 8.41 -7.02 32.31
CA SER A 153 8.79 -6.32 33.55
C SER A 153 9.97 -6.99 34.31
N LYS A 154 10.25 -8.27 34.06
CA LYS A 154 11.23 -9.05 34.84
C LYS A 154 12.49 -9.46 34.07
N THR A 155 12.41 -9.62 32.76
CA THR A 155 13.49 -10.18 31.93
C THR A 155 14.01 -9.12 30.96
N THR A 156 14.23 -7.91 31.43
CA THR A 156 14.88 -6.90 30.62
C THR A 156 16.38 -7.18 30.55
N ARG A 157 16.80 -7.93 29.54
CA ARG A 157 18.00 -7.55 28.81
C ARG A 157 17.53 -6.85 27.53
N PRO A 158 17.28 -5.52 27.55
CA PRO A 158 17.17 -4.75 26.34
C PRO A 158 18.47 -4.95 25.57
N LEU A 159 18.42 -4.94 24.24
CA LEU A 159 19.64 -4.91 23.41
C LEU A 159 20.64 -3.84 23.92
N ALA A 160 20.17 -2.74 24.45
CA ALA A 160 20.98 -1.69 25.10
C ALA A 160 21.87 -2.17 26.26
N LYS A 161 21.62 -3.33 26.88
CA LYS A 161 22.53 -3.91 27.89
C LYS A 161 23.55 -4.89 27.30
N LEU A 162 23.40 -5.27 26.02
CA LEU A 162 24.46 -5.95 25.27
C LEU A 162 25.56 -4.95 24.85
N THR A 163 25.25 -3.66 24.82
CA THR A 163 26.18 -2.59 24.41
C THR A 163 27.34 -2.35 25.37
N ASP A 164 27.27 -2.71 26.64
CA ASP A 164 28.45 -2.65 27.51
C ASP A 164 29.54 -3.67 27.11
N SER A 165 29.17 -4.72 26.39
CA SER A 165 30.11 -5.66 25.76
C SER A 165 30.41 -5.28 24.28
N ALA A 166 29.53 -4.53 23.64
CA ALA A 166 29.55 -4.21 22.20
C ALA A 166 30.39 -2.97 21.85
N LEU A 167 31.00 -2.28 22.81
CA LEU A 167 32.04 -1.26 22.55
C LEU A 167 33.30 -1.82 21.87
N LYS A 168 33.31 -3.11 21.58
CA LYS A 168 34.28 -3.76 20.71
C LYS A 168 33.65 -4.12 19.36
N PHE A 169 33.36 -3.12 18.54
CA PHE A 169 32.94 -3.23 17.12
C PHE A 169 33.87 -4.11 16.23
N THR A 170 34.84 -4.76 16.80
CA THR A 170 35.80 -5.66 16.13
C THR A 170 35.21 -7.01 15.74
N GLY A 171 33.95 -7.32 16.12
CA GLY A 171 33.33 -8.63 15.90
C GLY A 171 32.29 -8.72 14.78
N LEU A 172 31.86 -7.61 14.19
CA LEU A 172 30.92 -7.64 13.06
C LEU A 172 31.58 -8.24 11.82
N ARG A 173 31.21 -9.46 11.47
CA ARG A 173 31.60 -10.04 10.18
C ARG A 173 30.81 -9.31 9.09
N SER A 174 31.50 -8.44 8.33
CA SER A 174 30.91 -7.79 7.16
C SER A 174 30.60 -8.82 6.09
N SER A 175 29.33 -9.00 5.78
CA SER A 175 28.93 -9.78 4.60
C SER A 175 29.16 -8.96 3.34
N ASP A 176 29.77 -9.57 2.32
CA ASP A 176 29.78 -8.99 0.97
C ASP A 176 28.36 -9.22 0.38
N ILE A 177 27.58 -8.13 0.33
CA ILE A 177 26.23 -8.12 -0.19
C ILE A 177 26.27 -7.67 -1.65
N LYS A 178 25.74 -8.52 -2.52
CA LYS A 178 25.61 -8.26 -3.95
C LYS A 178 24.26 -7.62 -4.28
N GLU A 179 24.16 -6.95 -5.39
CA GLU A 179 22.93 -6.32 -5.88
C GLU A 179 21.81 -7.34 -6.14
N GLU A 180 22.18 -8.52 -6.61
CA GLU A 180 21.30 -9.65 -6.92
C GLU A 180 20.95 -10.53 -5.70
N ASP A 181 21.58 -10.28 -4.54
CA ASP A 181 21.19 -10.98 -3.30
C ASP A 181 19.74 -10.61 -2.93
N ILE A 182 19.02 -11.60 -2.40
CA ILE A 182 17.62 -11.41 -2.00
C ILE A 182 17.58 -10.48 -0.79
N ALA A 183 16.89 -9.35 -0.91
CA ALA A 183 16.65 -8.43 0.19
C ALA A 183 15.41 -8.82 1.01
N CYS A 184 14.32 -9.18 0.32
CA CYS A 184 13.09 -9.55 1.01
C CYS A 184 12.21 -10.51 0.21
N ILE A 185 11.31 -11.20 0.93
CA ILE A 185 10.22 -12.00 0.36
C ILE A 185 8.92 -11.41 0.88
N LEU A 186 8.12 -10.84 -0.02
CA LEU A 186 6.86 -10.18 0.30
C LEU A 186 5.68 -11.07 -0.06
N TYR A 187 4.87 -11.43 0.93
CA TYR A 187 3.72 -12.28 0.70
C TYR A 187 2.50 -11.47 0.28
N THR A 188 1.93 -11.82 -0.87
CA THR A 188 0.70 -11.23 -1.38
C THR A 188 -0.43 -12.25 -1.31
N SER A 189 -1.64 -11.79 -0.98
CA SER A 189 -2.84 -12.65 -1.00
C SER A 189 -3.15 -13.06 -2.44
N GLY A 190 -2.91 -14.32 -2.76
CA GLY A 190 -3.30 -14.90 -4.04
C GLY A 190 -4.83 -14.93 -4.21
N THR A 191 -5.30 -14.84 -5.45
CA THR A 191 -6.73 -15.04 -5.80
C THR A 191 -7.22 -16.46 -5.55
N THR A 192 -6.29 -17.41 -5.35
CA THR A 192 -6.55 -18.85 -5.14
C THR A 192 -6.51 -19.30 -3.69
N GLY A 193 -6.45 -18.36 -2.72
CA GLY A 193 -6.53 -18.66 -1.29
C GLY A 193 -5.18 -18.75 -0.57
N ASN A 194 -4.09 -19.22 -1.18
CA ASN A 194 -2.76 -19.27 -0.58
C ASN A 194 -1.93 -18.04 -0.95
N SER A 195 -1.24 -17.44 0.04
CA SER A 195 -0.35 -16.32 -0.17
C SER A 195 0.90 -16.77 -0.95
N LYS A 196 1.30 -16.02 -1.97
CA LYS A 196 2.53 -16.23 -2.75
C LYS A 196 3.62 -15.27 -2.30
N GLY A 197 4.85 -15.75 -2.20
CA GLY A 197 6.01 -14.94 -1.80
C GLY A 197 6.70 -14.34 -3.01
N VAL A 198 6.72 -13.02 -3.14
CA VAL A 198 7.43 -12.28 -4.18
C VAL A 198 8.87 -12.04 -3.73
N VAL A 199 9.85 -12.50 -4.49
CA VAL A 199 11.28 -12.37 -4.17
C VAL A 199 11.84 -11.11 -4.81
N LEU A 200 12.28 -10.16 -3.97
CA LEU A 200 12.91 -8.92 -4.42
C LEU A 200 14.38 -8.87 -3.98
N THR A 201 15.25 -8.45 -4.89
CA THR A 201 16.67 -8.25 -4.66
C THR A 201 16.95 -6.84 -4.14
N HIS A 202 18.16 -6.61 -3.63
CA HIS A 202 18.62 -5.26 -3.29
C HIS A 202 18.51 -4.32 -4.49
N LYS A 203 18.93 -4.80 -5.67
CA LYS A 203 18.88 -4.04 -6.92
C LYS A 203 17.46 -3.61 -7.27
N ASN A 204 16.48 -4.51 -7.19
CA ASN A 204 15.09 -4.18 -7.51
C ASN A 204 14.59 -2.96 -6.72
N LEU A 205 14.79 -2.96 -5.39
CA LEU A 205 14.30 -1.91 -4.49
C LEU A 205 15.01 -0.57 -4.69
N ILE A 206 16.35 -0.61 -4.84
CA ILE A 206 17.15 0.61 -4.99
C ILE A 206 16.97 1.20 -6.37
N PHE A 207 16.92 0.36 -7.41
CA PHE A 207 16.71 0.82 -8.79
C PHE A 207 15.34 1.52 -8.93
N ASP A 208 14.28 0.93 -8.38
CA ASP A 208 12.95 1.56 -8.38
C ASP A 208 12.98 2.92 -7.65
N SER A 209 13.61 2.97 -6.47
CA SER A 209 13.75 4.21 -5.71
C SER A 209 14.48 5.31 -6.51
N LEU A 210 15.53 4.95 -7.25
CA LEU A 210 16.30 5.89 -8.09
C LEU A 210 15.46 6.38 -9.29
N GLU A 211 14.73 5.49 -9.93
CA GLU A 211 13.87 5.85 -11.06
C GLU A 211 12.72 6.78 -10.63
N VAL A 212 12.11 6.53 -9.47
CA VAL A 212 11.08 7.42 -8.91
C VAL A 212 11.60 8.83 -8.66
N LEU A 213 12.86 8.98 -8.24
CA LEU A 213 13.50 10.29 -8.04
C LEU A 213 13.67 11.08 -9.35
N THR A 214 13.67 10.42 -10.51
CA THR A 214 13.66 11.12 -11.81
C THR A 214 12.32 11.78 -12.13
N ILE A 215 11.22 11.25 -11.55
CA ILE A 215 9.87 11.80 -11.70
C ILE A 215 9.59 12.87 -10.65
N GLN A 216 9.90 12.57 -9.37
CA GLN A 216 9.65 13.43 -8.23
C GLN A 216 10.90 13.59 -7.39
N ASN A 217 11.41 14.80 -7.36
CA ASN A 217 12.58 15.12 -6.53
C ASN A 217 12.19 15.10 -5.04
N ILE A 218 12.93 14.31 -4.26
CA ILE A 218 12.87 14.25 -2.80
C ILE A 218 14.20 14.73 -2.26
N VAL A 219 14.16 15.59 -1.25
CA VAL A 219 15.33 16.23 -0.67
C VAL A 219 15.38 16.05 0.85
N GLU A 220 16.54 16.32 1.42
CA GLU A 220 16.81 16.17 2.86
C GLU A 220 15.94 17.06 3.79
N ALA A 221 15.25 18.06 3.24
CA ALA A 221 14.30 18.90 3.96
C ALA A 221 12.88 18.32 4.01
N ASP A 222 12.65 17.22 3.27
CA ASP A 222 11.33 16.61 3.19
C ASP A 222 10.95 15.86 4.46
N ARG A 223 9.65 15.87 4.73
CA ARG A 223 9.03 15.21 5.86
C ARG A 223 7.89 14.32 5.38
N PHE A 224 8.02 13.05 5.68
CA PHE A 224 7.02 12.03 5.42
C PHE A 224 6.19 11.74 6.66
N VAL A 225 4.91 11.45 6.49
CA VAL A 225 4.08 10.78 7.49
C VAL A 225 3.72 9.42 6.94
N SER A 226 4.20 8.37 7.60
CA SER A 226 3.98 6.98 7.19
C SER A 226 2.56 6.55 7.53
N LEU A 227 1.75 6.23 6.52
CA LEU A 227 0.33 5.89 6.64
C LEU A 227 0.01 4.47 6.16
N LEU A 228 0.70 4.02 5.13
CA LEU A 228 0.49 2.69 4.56
C LEU A 228 1.30 1.65 5.32
N PRO A 229 0.91 0.38 5.33
CA PRO A 229 1.69 -0.66 6.02
C PRO A 229 3.08 -0.82 5.42
N LEU A 230 4.12 -0.76 6.25
CA LEU A 230 5.52 -0.95 5.83
C LEU A 230 5.80 -2.31 5.16
N PRO A 231 5.12 -3.43 5.50
CA PRO A 231 5.25 -4.67 4.75
C PRO A 231 4.76 -4.62 3.31
N HIS A 232 4.14 -3.53 2.87
CA HIS A 232 3.74 -3.34 1.47
C HIS A 232 4.86 -2.64 0.69
N THR A 233 5.23 -3.13 -0.51
CA THR A 233 6.31 -2.55 -1.34
C THR A 233 6.19 -1.05 -1.51
N TYR A 234 4.98 -0.53 -1.74
CA TYR A 234 4.74 0.90 -1.94
C TYR A 234 5.26 1.74 -0.76
N GLU A 235 4.95 1.35 0.47
CA GLU A 235 5.45 2.05 1.67
C GLU A 235 6.90 1.70 1.97
N CYS A 236 7.30 0.43 1.83
CA CYS A 236 8.67 0.01 2.12
C CYS A 236 9.68 0.69 1.18
N THR A 237 9.44 0.67 -0.13
CA THR A 237 10.37 1.23 -1.11
C THR A 237 10.30 2.76 -1.13
N LEU A 238 9.10 3.32 -1.29
CA LEU A 238 8.93 4.76 -1.51
C LEU A 238 8.67 5.56 -0.22
N GLY A 239 8.25 4.93 0.86
CA GLY A 239 7.98 5.57 2.16
C GLY A 239 9.07 5.34 3.21
N LEU A 240 9.98 4.37 3.02
CA LEU A 240 11.09 4.09 3.93
C LEU A 240 12.45 4.17 3.22
N ILE A 241 12.70 3.32 2.20
CA ILE A 241 14.03 3.23 1.57
C ILE A 241 14.39 4.53 0.85
N MET A 242 13.51 5.03 -0.02
CA MET A 242 13.75 6.24 -0.81
C MET A 242 13.98 7.49 0.07
N PRO A 243 13.14 7.81 1.09
CA PRO A 243 13.42 8.96 1.96
C PRO A 243 14.71 8.80 2.76
N ILE A 244 15.05 7.59 3.27
CA ILE A 244 16.34 7.36 3.94
C ILE A 244 17.51 7.62 2.98
N MET A 245 17.40 7.18 1.74
CA MET A 245 18.43 7.42 0.71
C MET A 245 18.65 8.91 0.43
N GLN A 246 17.62 9.76 0.61
CA GLN A 246 17.65 11.19 0.34
C GLN A 246 17.83 12.08 1.59
N GLY A 247 17.97 11.51 2.78
CA GLY A 247 18.15 12.28 4.02
C GLY A 247 16.87 12.91 4.58
N ALA A 248 15.70 12.51 4.07
CA ALA A 248 14.40 13.01 4.52
C ALA A 248 13.97 12.39 5.85
N ALA A 249 13.05 13.07 6.57
CA ALA A 249 12.55 12.61 7.85
C ALA A 249 11.23 11.83 7.69
N ILE A 250 11.09 10.70 8.42
CA ILE A 250 9.89 9.88 8.42
C ILE A 250 9.25 9.91 9.80
N HIS A 251 7.94 10.21 9.85
CA HIS A 251 7.17 10.30 11.08
C HIS A 251 6.08 9.22 11.15
N TYR A 252 6.04 8.49 12.26
CA TYR A 252 5.09 7.39 12.49
C TYR A 252 3.99 7.77 13.48
N LEU A 253 2.79 7.21 13.27
CA LEU A 253 1.65 7.36 14.16
C LEU A 253 1.57 6.18 15.13
N LYS A 254 1.43 6.47 16.46
CA LYS A 254 1.24 5.40 17.48
C LYS A 254 -0.14 4.75 17.44
N LYS A 255 -1.11 5.41 16.82
CA LYS A 255 -2.52 4.95 16.71
C LYS A 255 -2.93 4.88 15.25
N LEU A 256 -3.96 4.09 14.96
CA LEU A 256 -4.55 4.02 13.62
C LEU A 256 -4.89 5.43 13.10
N PRO A 257 -4.68 5.70 11.80
CA PRO A 257 -4.85 7.03 11.19
C PRO A 257 -6.34 7.40 11.01
N THR A 258 -7.09 7.44 12.12
CA THR A 258 -8.43 8.04 12.13
C THR A 258 -8.33 9.56 11.94
N PRO A 259 -9.38 10.26 11.48
CA PRO A 259 -9.33 11.72 11.33
C PRO A 259 -8.92 12.47 12.60
N SER A 260 -9.33 11.97 13.77
CA SER A 260 -8.99 12.55 15.08
C SER A 260 -7.51 12.39 15.46
N VAL A 261 -6.83 11.38 14.94
CA VAL A 261 -5.39 11.15 15.14
C VAL A 261 -4.57 11.83 14.05
N LEU A 262 -5.02 11.68 12.80
CA LEU A 262 -4.25 12.12 11.63
C LEU A 262 -4.19 13.64 11.50
N LEU A 263 -5.32 14.36 11.65
CA LEU A 263 -5.33 15.81 11.43
C LEU A 263 -4.41 16.58 12.39
N PRO A 264 -4.41 16.32 13.72
CA PRO A 264 -3.43 16.94 14.63
C PRO A 264 -1.98 16.61 14.27
N ALA A 265 -1.69 15.36 13.89
CA ALA A 265 -0.36 14.94 13.46
C ALA A 265 0.11 15.71 12.21
N LEU A 266 -0.76 15.86 11.21
CA LEU A 266 -0.45 16.61 10.00
C LEU A 266 -0.20 18.10 10.28
N GLN A 267 -0.95 18.71 11.21
CA GLN A 267 -0.72 20.09 11.64
C GLN A 267 0.61 20.27 12.36
N LYS A 268 1.02 19.28 13.18
CA LYS A 268 2.27 19.29 13.91
C LYS A 268 3.48 19.12 13.01
N ILE A 269 3.48 18.07 12.18
CA ILE A 269 4.60 17.67 11.32
C ILE A 269 4.69 18.56 10.08
N LYS A 270 3.55 19.01 9.55
CA LYS A 270 3.45 19.74 8.28
C LYS A 270 4.17 18.97 7.17
N PRO A 271 3.72 17.76 6.84
CA PRO A 271 4.41 16.91 5.86
C PRO A 271 4.54 17.62 4.51
N THR A 272 5.63 17.32 3.82
CA THR A 272 5.89 17.82 2.46
C THR A 272 5.57 16.77 1.42
N VAL A 273 5.65 15.50 1.80
CA VAL A 273 5.38 14.32 0.97
C VAL A 273 4.46 13.37 1.73
N MET A 274 3.46 12.85 1.07
CA MET A 274 2.58 11.79 1.60
C MET A 274 2.30 10.75 0.54
N LEU A 275 2.32 9.48 0.95
CA LEU A 275 1.92 8.33 0.14
C LEU A 275 0.60 7.79 0.66
N THR A 276 -0.31 7.45 -0.24
CA THR A 276 -1.68 7.07 0.14
C THR A 276 -2.34 6.16 -0.90
N VAL A 277 -3.53 5.68 -0.54
CA VAL A 277 -4.42 4.94 -1.44
C VAL A 277 -5.68 5.78 -1.72
N PRO A 278 -6.39 5.54 -2.87
CA PRO A 278 -7.60 6.28 -3.26
C PRO A 278 -8.62 6.41 -2.13
N LEU A 279 -8.87 5.33 -1.41
CA LEU A 279 -9.89 5.24 -0.36
C LEU A 279 -9.82 6.37 0.69
N ILE A 280 -8.61 6.85 1.02
CA ILE A 280 -8.45 7.93 2.02
C ILE A 280 -9.05 9.23 1.48
N MET A 281 -8.67 9.62 0.27
CA MET A 281 -9.16 10.86 -0.35
C MET A 281 -10.64 10.75 -0.73
N GLU A 282 -11.08 9.58 -1.20
CA GLU A 282 -12.48 9.30 -1.53
C GLU A 282 -13.39 9.43 -0.31
N LYS A 283 -12.98 8.90 0.84
CA LYS A 283 -13.73 9.09 2.11
C LYS A 283 -13.77 10.55 2.54
N ILE A 284 -12.66 11.28 2.42
CA ILE A 284 -12.64 12.71 2.74
C ILE A 284 -13.58 13.49 1.82
N PHE A 285 -13.52 13.23 0.51
CA PHE A 285 -14.38 13.89 -0.46
C PHE A 285 -15.86 13.56 -0.23
N LYS A 286 -16.20 12.27 -0.16
CA LYS A 286 -17.57 11.78 -0.03
C LYS A 286 -18.23 12.19 1.30
N ASN A 287 -17.50 12.10 2.41
CA ASN A 287 -18.09 12.30 3.74
C ASN A 287 -18.02 13.75 4.23
N LYS A 288 -17.13 14.59 3.68
CA LYS A 288 -16.94 15.96 4.16
C LYS A 288 -17.07 17.01 3.08
N ILE A 289 -16.38 16.83 1.94
CA ILE A 289 -16.29 17.89 0.93
C ILE A 289 -17.59 17.98 0.13
N HIS A 290 -17.96 16.91 -0.54
CA HIS A 290 -19.15 16.87 -1.40
C HIS A 290 -20.44 17.26 -0.67
N PRO A 291 -20.75 16.73 0.54
CA PRO A 291 -21.94 17.14 1.29
C PRO A 291 -21.94 18.62 1.65
N THR A 292 -20.77 19.19 1.98
CA THR A 292 -20.66 20.62 2.28
C THR A 292 -20.94 21.48 1.05
N LEU A 293 -20.49 21.03 -0.13
CA LEU A 293 -20.67 21.76 -1.39
C LEU A 293 -22.07 21.63 -2.01
N THR A 294 -22.87 20.67 -1.52
CA THR A 294 -24.22 20.34 -2.02
C THR A 294 -25.29 20.38 -0.93
N ALA A 295 -25.04 21.11 0.17
CA ALA A 295 -25.84 21.09 1.39
C ALA A 295 -27.30 21.56 1.23
N ASN A 296 -27.57 22.41 0.24
CA ASN A 296 -28.91 22.97 -0.02
C ASN A 296 -29.16 23.08 -1.54
N PRO A 297 -30.42 23.29 -1.99
CA PRO A 297 -30.75 23.35 -3.41
C PRO A 297 -29.96 24.38 -4.19
N ILE A 298 -29.67 25.54 -3.58
CA ILE A 298 -28.91 26.62 -4.22
C ILE A 298 -27.46 26.19 -4.44
N SER A 299 -26.80 25.68 -3.40
CA SER A 299 -25.42 25.19 -3.52
C SER A 299 -25.32 24.00 -4.49
N LYS A 300 -26.32 23.12 -4.53
CA LYS A 300 -26.42 22.03 -5.50
C LYS A 300 -26.51 22.53 -6.94
N ALA A 301 -27.32 23.59 -7.19
CA ALA A 301 -27.41 24.25 -8.50
C ALA A 301 -26.06 24.87 -8.91
N PHE A 302 -25.38 25.57 -8.00
CA PHE A 302 -24.04 26.11 -8.25
C PHE A 302 -23.00 24.97 -8.52
N TYR A 303 -23.10 23.86 -7.83
CA TYR A 303 -22.20 22.71 -8.01
C TYR A 303 -22.43 22.00 -9.36
N SER A 304 -23.63 22.00 -9.90
CA SER A 304 -23.94 21.42 -11.21
C SER A 304 -23.35 22.22 -12.38
N PHE A 305 -23.11 23.52 -12.22
CA PHE A 305 -22.56 24.38 -13.27
C PHE A 305 -21.01 24.32 -13.23
N PRO A 306 -20.34 23.92 -14.34
CA PRO A 306 -18.89 23.63 -14.32
C PRO A 306 -17.99 24.77 -13.83
N PRO A 307 -18.15 26.04 -14.21
CA PRO A 307 -17.31 27.13 -13.72
C PRO A 307 -17.42 27.37 -12.22
N THR A 308 -18.63 27.37 -11.67
CA THR A 308 -18.86 27.58 -10.24
C THR A 308 -18.39 26.36 -9.44
N ARG A 309 -18.60 25.15 -9.94
CA ARG A 309 -18.05 23.94 -9.34
C ARG A 309 -16.53 24.01 -9.21
N LYS A 310 -15.82 24.44 -10.25
CA LYS A 310 -14.36 24.61 -10.23
C LYS A 310 -13.91 25.62 -9.16
N LEU A 311 -14.64 26.72 -9.00
CA LEU A 311 -14.37 27.70 -7.94
C LEU A 311 -14.61 27.09 -6.54
N LEU A 312 -15.73 26.37 -6.37
CA LEU A 312 -16.04 25.68 -5.11
C LEU A 312 -14.99 24.63 -4.77
N HIS A 313 -14.54 23.85 -5.76
CA HIS A 313 -13.45 22.88 -5.61
C HIS A 313 -12.15 23.57 -5.18
N TYR A 314 -11.81 24.71 -5.78
CA TYR A 314 -10.62 25.47 -5.42
C TYR A 314 -10.64 25.97 -3.97
N ILE A 315 -11.78 26.51 -3.52
CA ILE A 315 -11.95 26.98 -2.12
C ILE A 315 -11.86 25.81 -1.14
N ALA A 316 -12.57 24.71 -1.42
CA ALA A 316 -12.55 23.51 -0.58
C ALA A 316 -11.16 22.86 -0.54
N GLY A 317 -10.47 22.82 -1.69
CA GLY A 317 -9.11 22.29 -1.78
C GLY A 317 -8.09 23.12 -1.01
N LYS A 318 -8.20 24.44 -0.98
CA LYS A 318 -7.36 25.29 -0.10
C LYS A 318 -7.55 24.96 1.38
N LYS A 319 -8.80 24.72 1.82
CA LYS A 319 -9.08 24.30 3.20
C LYS A 319 -8.48 22.92 3.48
N LEU A 320 -8.64 21.98 2.55
CA LEU A 320 -8.05 20.65 2.64
C LEU A 320 -6.52 20.73 2.74
N TYR A 321 -5.88 21.49 1.86
CA TYR A 321 -4.43 21.69 1.84
C TYR A 321 -3.91 22.23 3.19
N LYS A 322 -4.60 23.24 3.75
CA LYS A 322 -4.29 23.76 5.09
C LYS A 322 -4.46 22.68 6.17
N SER A 323 -5.50 21.84 6.10
CA SER A 323 -5.71 20.77 7.07
C SER A 323 -4.63 19.69 7.01
N PHE A 324 -3.92 19.57 5.89
CA PHE A 324 -2.74 18.71 5.72
C PHE A 324 -1.42 19.40 6.12
N GLY A 325 -1.48 20.52 6.83
CA GLY A 325 -0.29 21.26 7.32
C GLY A 325 0.24 22.32 6.37
N GLY A 326 -0.33 22.45 5.16
CA GLY A 326 -0.06 23.52 4.21
C GLY A 326 1.35 23.56 3.60
N LYS A 327 2.07 22.44 3.60
CA LYS A 327 3.44 22.30 3.09
C LYS A 327 3.62 21.18 2.06
N LEU A 328 2.56 20.45 1.74
CA LEU A 328 2.61 19.37 0.77
C LEU A 328 3.02 19.88 -0.61
N HIS A 329 4.03 19.28 -1.21
CA HIS A 329 4.35 19.45 -2.62
C HIS A 329 4.12 18.16 -3.42
N PHE A 330 3.95 17.02 -2.73
CA PHE A 330 3.66 15.74 -3.36
C PHE A 330 2.68 14.91 -2.52
N TYR A 331 1.60 14.48 -3.15
CA TYR A 331 0.61 13.55 -2.59
C TYR A 331 0.43 12.38 -3.54
N GLY A 332 1.22 11.32 -3.33
CA GLY A 332 1.21 10.12 -4.17
C GLY A 332 0.00 9.24 -3.88
N ILE A 333 -0.71 8.83 -4.91
CA ILE A 333 -1.87 7.93 -4.83
C ILE A 333 -1.57 6.68 -5.66
N GLY A 334 -1.59 5.52 -5.02
CA GLY A 334 -1.32 4.24 -5.68
C GLY A 334 -2.18 3.10 -5.17
N GLY A 335 -2.04 1.91 -5.76
CA GLY A 335 -2.65 0.66 -5.30
C GLY A 335 -4.05 0.36 -5.83
N ALA A 336 -4.81 1.35 -6.31
CA ALA A 336 -6.12 1.18 -6.96
C ALA A 336 -6.46 2.38 -7.86
N LEU A 337 -7.51 2.24 -8.67
CA LEU A 337 -8.03 3.35 -9.47
C LEU A 337 -8.69 4.40 -8.57
N LEU A 338 -8.38 5.67 -8.82
CA LEU A 338 -9.01 6.81 -8.15
C LEU A 338 -10.36 7.14 -8.81
N SER A 339 -11.38 7.40 -8.01
CA SER A 339 -12.70 7.82 -8.50
C SER A 339 -12.59 9.08 -9.37
N PRO A 340 -13.27 9.11 -10.55
CA PRO A 340 -13.22 10.25 -11.48
C PRO A 340 -13.57 11.60 -10.85
N ASP A 341 -14.58 11.62 -9.97
CA ASP A 341 -15.03 12.87 -9.35
C ASP A 341 -14.02 13.40 -8.32
N VAL A 342 -13.38 12.48 -7.59
CA VAL A 342 -12.32 12.82 -6.63
C VAL A 342 -11.10 13.34 -7.38
N GLU A 343 -10.71 12.68 -8.47
CA GLU A 343 -9.60 13.15 -9.29
C GLU A 343 -9.90 14.54 -9.89
N ARG A 344 -11.12 14.76 -10.39
CA ARG A 344 -11.59 16.06 -10.87
C ARG A 344 -11.49 17.13 -9.78
N PHE A 345 -11.94 16.79 -8.55
CA PHE A 345 -11.81 17.69 -7.40
C PHE A 345 -10.35 18.06 -7.11
N LEU A 346 -9.44 17.08 -7.03
CA LEU A 346 -8.02 17.33 -6.79
C LEU A 346 -7.39 18.21 -7.86
N ARG A 347 -7.74 17.97 -9.12
CA ARG A 347 -7.28 18.75 -10.28
C ARG A 347 -7.81 20.19 -10.27
N ASP A 348 -9.13 20.38 -10.09
CA ASP A 348 -9.77 21.69 -10.05
C ASP A 348 -9.25 22.55 -8.89
N SER A 349 -8.97 21.89 -7.75
CA SER A 349 -8.44 22.52 -6.53
C SER A 349 -6.94 22.82 -6.59
N LYS A 350 -6.23 22.34 -7.61
CA LYS A 350 -4.77 22.38 -7.72
C LYS A 350 -4.07 21.72 -6.52
N PHE A 351 -4.68 20.69 -5.96
CA PHE A 351 -4.04 19.88 -4.91
C PHE A 351 -2.85 19.14 -5.50
N PRO A 352 -1.69 19.03 -4.80
CA PRO A 352 -0.46 18.48 -5.38
C PRO A 352 -0.48 16.94 -5.44
N TYR A 353 -1.45 16.36 -6.15
CA TYR A 353 -1.59 14.91 -6.30
C TYR A 353 -0.85 14.37 -7.51
N ALA A 354 -0.44 13.13 -7.41
CA ALA A 354 0.07 12.32 -8.50
C ALA A 354 -0.43 10.88 -8.36
N ILE A 355 -0.65 10.21 -9.49
CA ILE A 355 -1.08 8.81 -9.53
C ILE A 355 0.10 7.97 -10.01
N GLY A 356 0.32 6.82 -9.35
CA GLY A 356 1.29 5.81 -9.74
C GLY A 356 0.65 4.45 -9.92
N TYR A 357 1.23 3.64 -10.81
CA TYR A 357 0.84 2.26 -11.10
C TYR A 357 2.01 1.32 -10.96
N GLY A 358 1.76 0.18 -10.36
CA GLY A 358 2.69 -0.92 -10.24
C GLY A 358 2.19 -2.02 -9.32
N LEU A 359 3.04 -2.99 -9.09
CA LEU A 359 2.74 -4.26 -8.41
C LEU A 359 3.82 -4.56 -7.36
N THR A 360 3.55 -5.47 -6.45
CA THR A 360 4.60 -6.00 -5.56
C THR A 360 5.74 -6.61 -6.38
N GLU A 361 5.39 -7.28 -7.47
CA GLU A 361 6.30 -7.91 -8.43
C GLU A 361 7.15 -6.92 -9.23
N THR A 362 6.92 -5.62 -9.10
CA THR A 362 7.66 -4.55 -9.80
C THR A 362 8.27 -3.49 -8.88
N SER A 363 8.38 -3.74 -7.58
CA SER A 363 9.25 -3.10 -6.55
C SER A 363 8.98 -1.67 -6.06
N PRO A 364 7.88 -0.94 -6.24
CA PRO A 364 6.61 -1.33 -6.86
C PRO A 364 6.30 -0.66 -8.20
N LEU A 365 6.99 0.44 -8.62
CA LEU A 365 6.47 1.38 -9.62
C LEU A 365 6.83 0.99 -11.06
N ILE A 366 5.85 1.00 -11.96
CA ILE A 366 6.04 0.88 -13.42
C ILE A 366 5.88 2.24 -14.09
N ALA A 367 4.83 2.97 -13.68
CA ALA A 367 4.50 4.28 -14.23
C ALA A 367 4.08 5.23 -13.12
N GLY A 368 4.47 6.47 -13.25
CA GLY A 368 4.18 7.52 -12.29
C GLY A 368 4.21 8.91 -12.88
N SER A 369 3.78 9.88 -12.09
CA SER A 369 3.78 11.29 -12.48
C SER A 369 4.15 12.16 -11.28
N ASN A 370 4.41 13.42 -11.54
CA ASN A 370 4.46 14.46 -10.51
C ASN A 370 3.23 15.39 -10.64
N PRO A 371 2.96 16.24 -9.66
CA PRO A 371 1.77 17.09 -9.68
C PRO A 371 1.63 18.01 -10.89
N THR A 372 2.74 18.39 -11.55
CA THR A 372 2.74 19.27 -12.71
C THR A 372 2.48 18.54 -14.03
N LEU A 373 2.82 17.26 -14.09
CA LEU A 373 2.72 16.40 -15.28
C LEU A 373 1.52 15.44 -15.24
N THR A 374 0.78 15.40 -14.13
CA THR A 374 -0.37 14.51 -13.98
C THR A 374 -1.44 14.79 -15.03
N LYS A 375 -1.85 13.78 -15.79
CA LYS A 375 -2.97 13.80 -16.71
C LYS A 375 -4.18 13.07 -16.14
N TYR A 376 -5.38 13.62 -16.40
CA TYR A 376 -6.63 13.04 -15.92
C TYR A 376 -6.80 11.60 -16.39
N ARG A 377 -7.12 10.69 -15.47
CA ARG A 377 -7.28 9.23 -15.64
C ARG A 377 -6.02 8.47 -16.06
N SER A 378 -4.86 9.10 -16.12
CA SER A 378 -3.59 8.45 -16.40
C SER A 378 -2.86 8.08 -15.11
N THR A 379 -2.08 7.01 -15.17
CA THR A 379 -1.16 6.61 -14.08
C THR A 379 0.23 7.23 -14.23
N GLY A 380 0.42 8.10 -15.22
CA GLY A 380 1.68 8.78 -15.48
C GLY A 380 2.49 8.20 -16.64
N THR A 381 3.74 8.59 -16.72
CA THR A 381 4.71 8.11 -17.69
C THR A 381 5.43 6.87 -17.18
N ILE A 382 5.90 6.04 -18.09
CA ILE A 382 6.73 4.87 -17.74
C ILE A 382 8.06 5.35 -17.18
N LEU A 383 8.60 4.65 -16.19
CA LEU A 383 9.95 4.89 -15.65
C LEU A 383 11.00 4.82 -16.77
N SER A 384 12.02 5.67 -16.69
CA SER A 384 12.89 5.96 -17.85
C SER A 384 13.76 4.79 -18.29
N LYS A 385 14.19 3.93 -17.35
CA LYS A 385 15.13 2.83 -17.62
C LYS A 385 14.47 1.44 -17.65
N ILE A 386 13.15 1.38 -17.79
CA ILE A 386 12.43 0.14 -18.02
C ILE A 386 11.75 0.17 -19.39
N LYS A 387 11.30 -0.99 -19.86
CA LYS A 387 10.50 -1.08 -21.08
C LYS A 387 9.13 -1.64 -20.74
N VAL A 388 8.10 -1.06 -21.35
CA VAL A 388 6.71 -1.53 -21.27
C VAL A 388 6.18 -1.72 -22.67
N ARG A 389 5.48 -2.83 -22.90
CA ARG A 389 4.70 -3.06 -24.12
C ARG A 389 3.24 -3.33 -23.79
N ILE A 390 2.36 -3.01 -24.72
CA ILE A 390 0.97 -3.43 -24.69
C ILE A 390 0.89 -4.65 -25.61
N TYR A 391 0.80 -5.83 -25.00
CA TYR A 391 0.82 -7.09 -25.73
C TYR A 391 -0.59 -7.44 -26.22
N ASP A 392 -0.68 -8.01 -27.42
CA ASP A 392 -1.94 -8.38 -28.08
C ASP A 392 -2.94 -7.23 -28.09
N ALA A 393 -2.45 -6.05 -28.49
CA ALA A 393 -3.25 -4.84 -28.50
C ALA A 393 -4.36 -4.91 -29.55
N ASP A 394 -5.61 -4.66 -29.14
CA ASP A 394 -6.75 -4.53 -30.03
C ASP A 394 -6.49 -3.43 -31.07
N SER A 395 -6.70 -3.72 -32.34
CA SER A 395 -6.36 -2.83 -33.44
C SER A 395 -7.18 -1.53 -33.49
N LYS A 396 -8.36 -1.49 -32.85
CA LYS A 396 -9.26 -0.33 -32.82
C LYS A 396 -9.05 0.52 -31.58
N THR A 397 -8.89 -0.13 -30.42
CA THR A 397 -8.82 0.55 -29.11
C THR A 397 -7.39 0.76 -28.63
N GLY A 398 -6.44 -0.06 -29.07
CA GLY A 398 -5.07 -0.11 -28.57
C GLY A 398 -4.95 -0.76 -27.19
N GLU A 399 -6.00 -1.40 -26.69
CA GLU A 399 -6.05 -2.05 -25.38
C GLU A 399 -5.42 -3.44 -25.45
N GLY A 400 -4.54 -3.75 -24.50
CA GLY A 400 -3.91 -5.06 -24.39
C GLY A 400 -3.25 -5.27 -23.03
N GLU A 401 -2.63 -6.43 -22.83
CA GLU A 401 -1.94 -6.73 -21.58
C GLU A 401 -0.68 -5.89 -21.43
N ILE A 402 -0.54 -5.26 -20.25
CA ILE A 402 0.67 -4.53 -19.88
C ILE A 402 1.76 -5.54 -19.53
N GLN A 403 2.85 -5.53 -20.29
CA GLN A 403 4.03 -6.34 -20.01
C GLN A 403 5.24 -5.44 -19.78
N VAL A 404 6.11 -5.81 -18.82
CA VAL A 404 7.24 -5.00 -18.39
C VAL A 404 8.52 -5.81 -18.33
N ILE A 405 9.65 -5.18 -18.67
CA ILE A 405 10.99 -5.72 -18.47
C ILE A 405 11.93 -4.63 -17.93
N GLY A 406 12.75 -4.98 -16.95
CA GLY A 406 13.73 -4.08 -16.33
C GLY A 406 14.06 -4.47 -14.89
N ASP A 407 15.00 -3.76 -14.30
CA ASP A 407 15.57 -4.07 -12.99
C ASP A 407 14.59 -3.86 -11.81
N ILE A 408 13.37 -3.39 -12.06
CA ILE A 408 12.29 -3.34 -11.07
C ILE A 408 11.57 -4.69 -10.89
N VAL A 409 11.67 -5.59 -11.88
CA VAL A 409 10.90 -6.83 -11.92
C VAL A 409 11.48 -7.85 -10.93
N MET A 410 10.61 -8.49 -10.16
CA MET A 410 10.96 -9.53 -9.20
C MET A 410 11.82 -10.63 -9.81
N LYS A 411 12.59 -11.29 -8.97
CA LYS A 411 13.38 -12.45 -9.38
C LYS A 411 12.48 -13.65 -9.70
N GLU A 412 11.57 -13.99 -8.80
CA GLU A 412 10.71 -15.18 -8.88
C GLU A 412 9.60 -15.15 -7.83
N TYR A 413 8.67 -16.06 -7.90
CA TYR A 413 7.84 -16.46 -6.75
C TYR A 413 8.58 -17.51 -5.93
N TYR A 414 8.73 -17.25 -4.63
CA TYR A 414 9.49 -18.08 -3.71
C TYR A 414 8.94 -19.51 -3.63
N LYS A 415 9.77 -20.51 -3.92
CA LYS A 415 9.42 -21.94 -3.98
C LYS A 415 8.25 -22.27 -4.92
N ASP A 416 8.04 -21.48 -5.96
CA ASP A 416 6.94 -21.68 -6.91
C ASP A 416 7.44 -21.42 -8.36
N PRO A 417 8.27 -22.33 -8.90
CA PRO A 417 8.86 -22.18 -10.23
C PRO A 417 7.80 -22.25 -11.36
N GLU A 418 6.73 -23.03 -11.16
CA GLU A 418 5.67 -23.17 -12.14
C GLU A 418 4.94 -21.84 -12.32
N ARG A 419 4.47 -21.24 -11.23
CA ARG A 419 3.83 -19.92 -11.27
C ARG A 419 4.80 -18.84 -11.75
N THR A 420 6.08 -18.95 -11.44
CA THR A 420 7.10 -18.03 -11.97
C THR A 420 7.14 -18.11 -13.47
N LYS A 421 7.20 -19.32 -14.05
CA LYS A 421 7.17 -19.54 -15.50
C LYS A 421 5.90 -19.01 -16.15
N GLU A 422 4.74 -19.16 -15.52
CA GLU A 422 3.45 -18.67 -16.04
C GLU A 422 3.41 -17.15 -16.25
N VAL A 423 4.11 -16.37 -15.41
CA VAL A 423 4.05 -14.91 -15.46
C VAL A 423 5.18 -14.27 -16.25
N PHE A 424 6.13 -15.05 -16.76
CA PHE A 424 7.14 -14.57 -17.71
C PHE A 424 6.86 -15.11 -19.10
N THR A 425 7.19 -14.34 -20.11
CA THR A 425 7.22 -14.79 -21.51
C THR A 425 8.57 -15.42 -21.79
N ASP A 426 8.68 -16.18 -22.90
CA ASP A 426 9.94 -16.82 -23.31
C ASP A 426 11.04 -15.78 -23.62
N ASP A 427 10.67 -14.56 -24.03
CA ASP A 427 11.57 -13.42 -24.27
C ASP A 427 11.78 -12.53 -23.02
N GLY A 428 11.39 -13.01 -21.82
CA GLY A 428 11.72 -12.43 -20.52
C GLY A 428 10.84 -11.27 -20.04
N TRP A 429 9.70 -10.99 -20.68
CA TRP A 429 8.76 -9.98 -20.19
C TRP A 429 7.88 -10.53 -19.07
N PHE A 430 7.72 -9.71 -18.03
CA PHE A 430 6.77 -9.98 -16.96
C PHE A 430 5.36 -9.58 -17.39
N LYS A 431 4.43 -10.52 -17.32
CA LYS A 431 3.00 -10.36 -17.58
C LYS A 431 2.33 -9.82 -16.32
N THR A 432 1.84 -8.58 -16.35
CA THR A 432 1.22 -7.96 -15.18
C THR A 432 -0.18 -8.51 -14.87
N GLY A 433 -0.85 -9.08 -15.87
CA GLY A 433 -2.25 -9.44 -15.83
C GLY A 433 -3.19 -8.23 -15.77
N ASP A 434 -2.69 -7.02 -16.00
CA ASP A 434 -3.46 -5.78 -16.11
C ASP A 434 -3.59 -5.37 -17.58
N LEU A 435 -4.76 -4.88 -17.95
CA LEU A 435 -5.02 -4.30 -19.27
C LEU A 435 -4.81 -2.79 -19.25
N GLY A 436 -4.25 -2.26 -20.31
CA GLY A 436 -4.02 -0.83 -20.44
C GLY A 436 -3.77 -0.36 -21.87
N ILE A 437 -3.60 0.95 -21.97
CA ILE A 437 -3.28 1.66 -23.21
C ILE A 437 -2.09 2.57 -22.96
N LEU A 438 -1.16 2.63 -23.89
CA LEU A 438 -0.10 3.63 -23.92
C LEU A 438 -0.45 4.72 -24.95
N LYS A 439 -0.73 5.94 -24.48
CA LYS A 439 -1.12 7.06 -25.35
C LYS A 439 -0.29 8.29 -25.05
N ASN A 440 0.42 8.80 -26.06
CA ASN A 440 1.28 9.98 -25.95
C ASN A 440 2.26 9.91 -24.76
N GLY A 441 2.88 8.74 -24.55
CA GLY A 441 3.83 8.47 -23.47
C GLY A 441 3.21 8.25 -22.08
N TYR A 442 1.89 8.31 -21.95
CA TYR A 442 1.16 8.09 -20.70
C TYR A 442 0.46 6.74 -20.67
N LEU A 443 0.56 6.04 -19.55
CA LEU A 443 -0.12 4.76 -19.32
C LEU A 443 -1.51 4.99 -18.71
N TYR A 444 -2.50 4.29 -19.24
CA TYR A 444 -3.88 4.28 -18.77
C TYR A 444 -4.28 2.86 -18.45
N ILE A 445 -4.62 2.59 -17.20
CA ILE A 445 -5.08 1.26 -16.77
C ILE A 445 -6.57 1.13 -17.08
N LYS A 446 -6.96 -0.03 -17.63
CA LYS A 446 -8.36 -0.35 -17.97
C LYS A 446 -8.99 -1.32 -16.97
N GLY A 447 -8.27 -2.31 -16.51
CA GLY A 447 -8.75 -3.29 -15.54
C GLY A 447 -7.82 -4.49 -15.43
N ARG A 448 -8.32 -5.53 -14.77
CA ARG A 448 -7.63 -6.83 -14.65
C ARG A 448 -8.06 -7.78 -15.76
N LEU A 449 -7.11 -8.40 -16.45
CA LEU A 449 -7.39 -9.38 -17.51
C LEU A 449 -8.36 -10.48 -17.06
N LYS A 450 -8.17 -11.00 -15.84
CA LYS A 450 -9.02 -12.05 -15.24
C LYS A 450 -10.45 -11.60 -14.90
N ASN A 451 -10.68 -10.29 -14.80
CA ASN A 451 -11.98 -9.74 -14.42
C ASN A 451 -12.79 -9.28 -15.64
N VAL A 452 -12.18 -9.18 -16.81
CA VAL A 452 -12.86 -8.73 -18.03
C VAL A 452 -14.02 -9.67 -18.36
N ILE A 453 -15.18 -9.07 -18.58
CA ILE A 453 -16.37 -9.77 -19.04
C ILE A 453 -16.41 -9.60 -20.57
N ILE A 454 -16.50 -10.67 -21.29
CA ILE A 454 -16.67 -10.63 -22.75
C ILE A 454 -18.15 -10.50 -23.07
N GLY A 455 -18.55 -9.38 -23.63
CA GLY A 455 -19.92 -9.12 -24.05
C GLY A 455 -20.38 -10.04 -25.19
N ALA A 456 -21.69 -10.12 -25.41
CA ALA A 456 -22.28 -11.01 -26.41
C ALA A 456 -21.80 -10.77 -27.85
N SER A 457 -21.35 -9.55 -28.18
CA SER A 457 -20.79 -9.19 -29.49
C SER A 457 -19.25 -9.08 -29.48
N GLY A 458 -18.58 -9.59 -28.42
CA GLY A 458 -17.14 -9.63 -28.29
C GLY A 458 -16.51 -8.36 -27.67
N GLU A 459 -17.32 -7.45 -27.11
CA GLU A 459 -16.80 -6.26 -26.45
C GLU A 459 -16.19 -6.59 -25.08
N ASN A 460 -15.07 -5.94 -24.76
CA ASN A 460 -14.51 -5.99 -23.42
C ASN A 460 -15.30 -5.07 -22.47
N ILE A 461 -15.86 -5.66 -21.43
CA ILE A 461 -16.56 -4.94 -20.37
C ILE A 461 -15.68 -5.00 -19.12
N TYR A 462 -15.37 -3.82 -18.58
CA TYR A 462 -14.52 -3.65 -17.40
C TYR A 462 -15.37 -3.47 -16.16
N PRO A 463 -15.46 -4.48 -15.28
CA PRO A 463 -16.23 -4.39 -14.03
C PRO A 463 -15.85 -3.17 -13.17
N GLU A 464 -14.55 -2.86 -13.12
CA GLU A 464 -14.01 -1.78 -12.31
C GLU A 464 -14.52 -0.39 -12.77
N ASP A 465 -14.74 -0.21 -14.08
CA ASP A 465 -15.31 1.03 -14.60
C ASP A 465 -16.77 1.20 -14.15
N ILE A 466 -17.56 0.12 -14.22
CA ILE A 466 -18.97 0.13 -13.77
C ILE A 466 -19.02 0.34 -12.25
N GLU A 467 -18.18 -0.35 -11.48
CA GLU A 467 -18.05 -0.19 -10.03
C GLU A 467 -17.69 1.24 -9.65
N SER A 468 -16.79 1.85 -10.42
CA SER A 468 -16.42 3.27 -10.23
C SER A 468 -17.62 4.20 -10.33
N VAL A 469 -18.57 3.92 -11.24
CA VAL A 469 -19.81 4.70 -11.38
C VAL A 469 -20.78 4.39 -10.23
N ILE A 470 -20.97 3.10 -9.88
CA ILE A 470 -21.83 2.71 -8.75
C ILE A 470 -21.35 3.38 -7.45
N ASN A 471 -20.05 3.34 -7.19
CA ASN A 471 -19.45 3.85 -5.96
C ASN A 471 -19.48 5.38 -5.84
N GLN A 472 -19.84 6.12 -6.91
CA GLN A 472 -20.11 7.56 -6.83
C GLN A 472 -21.40 7.88 -6.07
N HIS A 473 -22.35 6.92 -6.02
CA HIS A 473 -23.62 7.14 -5.29
C HIS A 473 -23.36 7.33 -3.80
N GLN A 474 -23.97 8.34 -3.18
CA GLN A 474 -23.73 8.69 -1.77
C GLN A 474 -24.05 7.53 -0.80
N ASP A 475 -25.11 6.77 -1.13
CA ASP A 475 -25.59 5.66 -0.30
C ASP A 475 -24.83 4.34 -0.54
N VAL A 476 -23.83 4.33 -1.40
CA VAL A 476 -23.00 3.15 -1.68
C VAL A 476 -21.65 3.28 -0.98
N LEU A 477 -21.25 2.25 -0.25
CA LEU A 477 -19.89 2.14 0.31
C LEU A 477 -18.96 1.43 -0.65
N GLU A 478 -19.41 0.29 -1.19
CA GLU A 478 -18.60 -0.56 -2.06
C GLU A 478 -19.49 -1.39 -2.98
N SER A 479 -18.95 -1.76 -4.12
CA SER A 479 -19.62 -2.65 -5.07
C SER A 479 -18.66 -3.60 -5.75
N ILE A 480 -19.19 -4.70 -6.26
CA ILE A 480 -18.53 -5.56 -7.24
C ILE A 480 -19.47 -5.82 -8.40
N VAL A 481 -18.89 -5.90 -9.59
CA VAL A 481 -19.58 -6.23 -10.83
C VAL A 481 -18.98 -7.50 -11.40
N TYR A 482 -19.83 -8.40 -11.84
CA TYR A 482 -19.42 -9.69 -12.41
C TYR A 482 -20.47 -10.19 -13.41
N GLU A 483 -20.10 -11.21 -14.16
CA GLU A 483 -21.03 -11.91 -15.05
C GLU A 483 -21.66 -13.09 -14.31
N ALA A 484 -22.97 -13.25 -14.44
CA ALA A 484 -23.69 -14.44 -14.05
C ALA A 484 -24.77 -14.73 -15.09
N GLU A 485 -24.82 -15.97 -15.58
CA GLU A 485 -25.80 -16.41 -16.58
C GLU A 485 -25.86 -15.52 -17.84
N GLY A 486 -24.71 -15.07 -18.35
CA GLY A 486 -24.61 -14.16 -19.49
C GLY A 486 -25.09 -12.74 -19.24
N LYS A 487 -25.26 -12.35 -17.96
CA LYS A 487 -25.76 -11.03 -17.56
C LYS A 487 -24.78 -10.31 -16.63
N ILE A 488 -24.68 -9.01 -16.80
CA ILE A 488 -23.91 -8.16 -15.88
C ILE A 488 -24.73 -7.98 -14.59
N VAL A 489 -24.13 -8.41 -13.48
CA VAL A 489 -24.71 -8.34 -12.14
C VAL A 489 -23.82 -7.44 -11.27
N ALA A 490 -24.45 -6.58 -10.48
CA ALA A 490 -23.79 -5.78 -9.45
C ALA A 490 -24.23 -6.21 -8.06
N ARG A 491 -23.29 -6.46 -7.14
CA ARG A 491 -23.56 -6.52 -5.69
C ARG A 491 -23.11 -5.22 -5.06
N VAL A 492 -23.95 -4.65 -4.21
CA VAL A 492 -23.74 -3.32 -3.64
C VAL A 492 -23.88 -3.35 -2.13
N HIS A 493 -22.84 -2.93 -1.42
CA HIS A 493 -22.90 -2.69 0.02
C HIS A 493 -23.22 -1.23 0.27
N LEU A 494 -24.38 -1.01 0.90
CA LEU A 494 -24.93 0.33 1.14
C LEU A 494 -24.36 0.97 2.40
N ASN A 495 -24.39 2.30 2.46
CA ASN A 495 -24.05 3.09 3.63
C ASN A 495 -25.23 3.15 4.60
N TYR A 496 -25.45 2.07 5.34
CA TYR A 496 -26.56 1.96 6.27
C TYR A 496 -26.54 3.03 7.36
N GLU A 497 -25.37 3.50 7.79
CA GLU A 497 -25.25 4.59 8.77
C GLU A 497 -25.85 5.90 8.23
N LEU A 498 -25.60 6.21 6.96
CA LEU A 498 -26.15 7.39 6.30
C LEU A 498 -27.65 7.23 6.07
N ILE A 499 -28.08 6.07 5.55
CA ILE A 499 -29.49 5.74 5.31
C ILE A 499 -30.30 5.82 6.61
N ASP A 500 -29.81 5.27 7.70
CA ASP A 500 -30.46 5.31 9.01
C ASP A 500 -30.57 6.74 9.55
N LYS A 501 -29.55 7.57 9.30
CA LYS A 501 -29.54 8.96 9.73
C LYS A 501 -30.57 9.80 8.98
N GLU A 502 -30.67 9.62 7.67
CA GLU A 502 -31.56 10.41 6.79
C GLU A 502 -33.00 9.93 6.84
N HIS A 503 -33.24 8.62 7.11
CA HIS A 503 -34.56 7.99 7.04
C HIS A 503 -35.03 7.38 8.38
N LYS A 504 -34.75 8.03 9.50
CA LYS A 504 -35.11 7.57 10.87
C LYS A 504 -36.56 7.12 11.01
N ALA A 505 -37.51 7.79 10.33
CA ALA A 505 -38.92 7.45 10.39
C ALA A 505 -39.30 6.11 9.71
N LYS A 506 -38.42 5.57 8.82
CA LYS A 506 -38.65 4.28 8.15
C LYS A 506 -38.09 3.09 8.93
N ARG A 507 -37.21 3.35 9.90
CA ARG A 507 -36.53 2.32 10.72
C ARG A 507 -37.49 1.50 11.58
N THR A 508 -38.63 2.05 11.96
CA THR A 508 -39.63 1.38 12.81
C THR A 508 -40.44 0.31 12.09
N ASN A 509 -40.32 0.19 10.74
CA ASN A 509 -41.08 -0.78 9.95
C ASN A 509 -40.15 -1.50 8.95
N GLU A 510 -39.81 -2.74 9.26
CA GLU A 510 -38.88 -3.56 8.47
C GLU A 510 -39.36 -3.73 7.00
N LYS A 511 -40.64 -3.85 6.77
CA LYS A 511 -41.22 -3.99 5.42
C LYS A 511 -40.99 -2.70 4.60
N LYS A 512 -41.23 -1.53 5.20
CA LYS A 512 -41.02 -0.24 4.54
C LYS A 512 -39.52 0.02 4.26
N MET A 513 -38.63 -0.43 5.15
CA MET A 513 -37.19 -0.32 4.93
C MET A 513 -36.73 -1.23 3.78
N ARG A 514 -37.20 -2.46 3.70
CA ARG A 514 -36.89 -3.37 2.56
C ARG A 514 -37.37 -2.81 1.23
N GLU A 515 -38.57 -2.26 1.20
CA GLU A 515 -39.12 -1.60 0.00
C GLU A 515 -38.29 -0.38 -0.40
N PHE A 516 -37.92 0.45 0.57
CA PHE A 516 -37.04 1.59 0.34
C PHE A 516 -35.69 1.17 -0.25
N ILE A 517 -35.02 0.17 0.34
CA ILE A 517 -33.73 -0.35 -0.15
C ILE A 517 -33.89 -0.91 -1.57
N GLY A 518 -34.97 -1.65 -1.82
CA GLY A 518 -35.29 -2.18 -3.16
C GLY A 518 -35.41 -1.04 -4.20
N ASN A 519 -36.14 0.01 -3.88
CA ASN A 519 -36.30 1.19 -4.74
C ASN A 519 -34.98 1.94 -4.96
N LEU A 520 -34.20 2.14 -3.90
CA LEU A 520 -32.86 2.75 -3.97
C LEU A 520 -31.92 1.98 -4.89
N LEU A 521 -31.86 0.65 -4.78
CA LEU A 521 -31.04 -0.18 -5.66
C LEU A 521 -31.47 -0.06 -7.13
N GLN A 522 -32.79 0.01 -7.41
CA GLN A 522 -33.27 0.23 -8.78
C GLN A 522 -32.96 1.64 -9.30
N GLU A 523 -32.97 2.64 -8.43
CA GLU A 523 -32.55 4.01 -8.77
C GLU A 523 -31.05 4.03 -9.12
N ILE A 524 -30.20 3.43 -8.28
CA ILE A 524 -28.77 3.27 -8.54
C ILE A 524 -28.54 2.58 -9.89
N ARG A 525 -29.20 1.44 -10.13
CA ARG A 525 -29.10 0.72 -11.40
C ARG A 525 -29.44 1.59 -12.61
N ARG A 526 -30.56 2.33 -12.56
CA ARG A 526 -30.98 3.24 -13.64
C ARG A 526 -29.97 4.37 -13.84
N GLY A 527 -29.50 4.98 -12.75
CA GLY A 527 -28.51 6.05 -12.79
C GLY A 527 -27.17 5.59 -13.37
N VAL A 528 -26.70 4.38 -13.00
CA VAL A 528 -25.48 3.80 -13.58
C VAL A 528 -25.66 3.47 -15.06
N ASN A 529 -26.76 2.83 -15.42
CA ASN A 529 -27.04 2.43 -16.82
C ASN A 529 -27.19 3.63 -17.78
N SER A 530 -27.51 4.82 -17.27
CA SER A 530 -27.50 6.05 -18.08
C SER A 530 -26.10 6.63 -18.34
N GLN A 531 -25.08 6.14 -17.63
CA GLN A 531 -23.71 6.64 -17.71
C GLN A 531 -22.74 5.64 -18.34
N VAL A 532 -23.09 4.36 -18.38
CA VAL A 532 -22.26 3.31 -19.00
C VAL A 532 -22.76 2.98 -20.40
N SER A 533 -21.93 2.30 -21.19
CA SER A 533 -22.31 1.81 -22.52
C SER A 533 -23.48 0.83 -22.44
N THR A 534 -24.28 0.74 -23.50
CA THR A 534 -25.45 -0.17 -23.54
C THR A 534 -25.07 -1.62 -23.28
N PHE A 535 -23.94 -2.07 -23.83
CA PHE A 535 -23.41 -3.43 -23.63
C PHE A 535 -22.88 -3.65 -22.20
N SER A 536 -22.52 -2.58 -21.47
CA SER A 536 -22.08 -2.63 -20.06
C SER A 536 -23.23 -2.46 -19.05
N SER A 537 -24.48 -2.47 -19.52
CA SER A 537 -25.65 -2.20 -18.67
C SER A 537 -25.88 -3.30 -17.63
N ILE A 538 -26.01 -2.90 -16.38
CA ILE A 538 -26.36 -3.79 -15.26
C ILE A 538 -27.77 -4.33 -15.45
N LYS A 539 -27.91 -5.66 -15.54
CA LYS A 539 -29.21 -6.33 -15.66
C LYS A 539 -29.82 -6.62 -14.29
N ARG A 540 -28.99 -6.95 -13.32
CA ARG A 540 -29.43 -7.30 -11.97
C ARG A 540 -28.55 -6.57 -10.94
N ILE A 541 -29.20 -6.00 -9.90
CA ILE A 541 -28.50 -5.39 -8.76
C ILE A 541 -28.93 -6.09 -7.49
N ILE A 542 -27.98 -6.42 -6.62
CA ILE A 542 -28.18 -7.24 -5.43
C ILE A 542 -27.65 -6.47 -4.22
N GLU A 543 -28.44 -6.43 -3.14
CA GLU A 543 -28.01 -5.94 -1.84
C GLU A 543 -26.95 -6.87 -1.24
N GLN A 544 -25.81 -6.31 -0.85
CA GLN A 544 -24.81 -6.97 -0.01
C GLN A 544 -24.89 -6.35 1.39
N ARG A 545 -25.55 -7.05 2.34
CA ARG A 545 -25.79 -6.52 3.68
C ARG A 545 -24.51 -6.40 4.51
N GLU A 546 -23.75 -7.48 4.53
CA GLU A 546 -22.47 -7.50 5.24
C GLU A 546 -21.35 -6.89 4.39
N PRO A 547 -20.38 -6.20 5.02
CA PRO A 547 -19.20 -5.72 4.30
C PRO A 547 -18.50 -6.83 3.53
N PHE A 548 -18.01 -6.53 2.34
CA PHE A 548 -17.23 -7.49 1.57
C PHE A 548 -16.00 -7.96 2.33
N VAL A 549 -15.72 -9.26 2.27
CA VAL A 549 -14.46 -9.83 2.78
C VAL A 549 -13.31 -9.32 1.91
N LYS A 550 -12.29 -8.80 2.57
CA LYS A 550 -11.15 -8.16 1.90
C LYS A 550 -9.85 -8.89 2.17
N THR A 551 -8.92 -8.67 1.27
CA THR A 551 -7.53 -9.01 1.49
C THR A 551 -6.91 -8.08 2.55
N PRO A 552 -5.76 -8.41 3.13
CA PRO A 552 -5.01 -7.49 4.01
C PRO A 552 -4.71 -6.14 3.36
N THR A 553 -4.57 -6.11 2.02
CA THR A 553 -4.39 -4.89 1.22
C THR A 553 -5.70 -4.17 0.89
N LYS A 554 -6.81 -4.51 1.59
CA LYS A 554 -8.15 -3.91 1.47
C LYS A 554 -8.84 -4.10 0.12
N LYS A 555 -8.38 -5.04 -0.73
CA LYS A 555 -9.06 -5.42 -1.97
C LYS A 555 -10.14 -6.45 -1.68
N ILE A 556 -11.31 -6.35 -2.32
CA ILE A 556 -12.42 -7.31 -2.17
C ILE A 556 -11.99 -8.68 -2.72
N LYS A 557 -12.24 -9.75 -1.97
CA LYS A 557 -12.06 -11.14 -2.42
C LYS A 557 -13.23 -11.53 -3.34
N ARG A 558 -13.16 -11.10 -4.60
CA ARG A 558 -14.26 -11.25 -5.59
C ARG A 558 -14.80 -12.67 -5.71
N TYR A 559 -13.91 -13.67 -5.70
CA TYR A 559 -14.26 -15.10 -5.85
C TYR A 559 -15.27 -15.62 -4.80
N LEU A 560 -15.47 -14.90 -3.69
CA LEU A 560 -16.47 -15.25 -2.68
C LEU A 560 -17.89 -14.79 -3.05
N TYR A 561 -18.06 -14.05 -4.14
CA TYR A 561 -19.30 -13.35 -4.45
C TYR A 561 -19.73 -13.48 -5.92
N THR A 562 -18.97 -14.19 -6.73
CA THR A 562 -19.16 -14.31 -8.19
C THR A 562 -19.77 -15.65 -8.61
N GLU A 563 -20.21 -16.46 -7.66
CA GLU A 563 -20.98 -17.69 -7.90
C GLU A 563 -22.47 -17.43 -7.97
#